data_ce253c75c4b1ab870078f701a75daa47
#
_entry.id   ce253c75c4b1ab870078f701a75daa47
#
_cell.length_a   1.000
_cell.length_b   1.000
_cell.length_c   1.000
_cell.angle_alpha   90.00
_cell.angle_beta   90.00
_cell.angle_gamma   90.00
#
_symmetry.space_group_name_H-M   'P 1'
#
loop_
_entity.id
_entity.type
_entity.pdbx_description
1 polymer ?
#
loop_
_entity_poly.entity_id
_entity_poly.type
_entity_poly.pdbx_seq_one_letter_code
_entity_poly.pdbx_strand_id
1 'polypeptide(L)'
;SFDATQDWDVRASPVAQVTLTANVTFDAPSNPTTGQYISVVCIQDGTGSRTIAWNAVFEFTGGTAPTATTTAGKADLFTFRYHNSHWIEVGRNLNLTRA
;
A
#
# COMPACT_ATOMS: atom_id res chain seq x y z
N SER A 1 -6.04 -9.04 -6.50
CA SER A 1 -6.20 -10.15 -5.55
C SER A 1 -5.06 -10.18 -4.56
N PHE A 2 -5.31 -10.78 -3.41
CA PHE A 2 -4.31 -10.85 -2.34
C PHE A 2 -3.18 -11.81 -2.70
N ASP A 3 -1.95 -11.39 -2.39
CA ASP A 3 -0.75 -12.22 -2.42
C ASP A 3 0.11 -11.81 -1.21
N ALA A 4 0.66 -12.76 -0.46
CA ALA A 4 1.45 -12.48 0.75
C ALA A 4 2.68 -11.62 0.44
N THR A 5 3.28 -11.77 -0.74
CA THR A 5 4.26 -10.84 -1.31
C THR A 5 3.60 -10.22 -2.53
N GLN A 6 3.08 -9.01 -2.34
CA GLN A 6 2.23 -8.40 -3.34
C GLN A 6 3.06 -7.86 -4.50
N ASP A 7 2.83 -8.41 -5.69
CA ASP A 7 3.39 -7.92 -6.94
C ASP A 7 2.42 -6.91 -7.54
N TRP A 8 2.90 -5.71 -7.80
CA TRP A 8 2.07 -4.62 -8.28
C TRP A 8 2.64 -4.05 -9.57
N ASP A 9 1.97 -4.33 -10.70
CA ASP A 9 2.29 -3.69 -11.97
C ASP A 9 1.54 -2.35 -12.04
N VAL A 10 2.24 -1.27 -11.74
CA VAL A 10 1.63 0.07 -11.65
C VAL A 10 1.30 0.65 -13.01
N ARG A 11 1.82 0.09 -14.10
CA ARG A 11 1.41 0.47 -15.46
C ARG A 11 0.01 -0.06 -15.77
N ALA A 12 -0.27 -1.30 -15.36
CA ALA A 12 -1.57 -1.92 -15.57
C ALA A 12 -2.62 -1.44 -14.56
N SER A 13 -2.20 -1.20 -13.31
CA SER A 13 -3.11 -0.88 -12.21
C SER A 13 -2.55 0.23 -11.32
N PRO A 14 -2.57 1.49 -11.78
CA PRO A 14 -2.08 2.60 -10.94
C PRO A 14 -2.98 2.89 -9.73
N VAL A 15 -4.20 2.40 -9.77
CA VAL A 15 -5.17 2.47 -8.67
C VAL A 15 -5.49 1.06 -8.25
N ALA A 16 -5.15 0.68 -7.03
CA ALA A 16 -5.25 -0.68 -6.56
C ALA A 16 -6.07 -0.79 -5.28
N GLN A 17 -6.59 -1.99 -5.06
CA GLN A 17 -7.31 -2.34 -3.85
C GLN A 17 -6.94 -3.78 -3.49
N VAL A 18 -6.65 -4.03 -2.23
CA VAL A 18 -6.36 -5.38 -1.76
C VAL A 18 -7.03 -5.62 -0.40
N THR A 19 -7.71 -6.77 -0.29
CA THR A 19 -8.23 -7.24 0.99
C THR A 19 -7.17 -8.12 1.64
N LEU A 20 -6.75 -7.76 2.84
CA LEU A 20 -5.69 -8.46 3.55
C LEU A 20 -6.27 -9.69 4.25
N THR A 21 -5.93 -10.86 3.74
CA THR A 21 -6.32 -12.15 4.32
C THR A 21 -5.18 -12.81 5.11
N ALA A 22 -4.02 -12.18 5.10
CA ALA A 22 -2.83 -12.52 5.89
C ALA A 22 -1.95 -11.28 5.94
N ASN A 23 -0.84 -11.35 6.67
CA ASN A 23 0.18 -10.31 6.62
C ASN A 23 0.72 -10.18 5.19
N VAL A 24 0.99 -8.96 4.75
CA VAL A 24 1.43 -8.68 3.39
C VAL A 24 2.75 -7.91 3.39
N THR A 25 3.57 -8.21 2.39
CA THR A 25 4.73 -7.39 2.04
C THR A 25 4.52 -6.83 0.64
N PHE A 26 4.54 -5.51 0.50
CA PHE A 26 4.55 -4.88 -0.82
C PHE A 26 5.98 -4.89 -1.35
N ASP A 27 6.18 -5.64 -2.44
CA ASP A 27 7.45 -5.68 -3.15
C ASP A 27 7.60 -4.44 -4.04
N ALA A 28 8.78 -4.27 -4.65
CA ALA A 28 9.00 -3.16 -5.56
C ALA A 28 8.01 -3.23 -6.73
N PRO A 29 7.20 -2.19 -6.96
CA PRO A 29 6.28 -2.19 -8.09
C PRO A 29 7.02 -2.26 -9.42
N SER A 30 6.43 -2.93 -10.40
CA SER A 30 6.98 -3.07 -11.73
C SER A 30 6.46 -1.99 -12.68
N ASN A 31 7.26 -1.68 -13.71
CA ASN A 31 6.93 -0.74 -14.78
C ASN A 31 6.61 0.69 -14.30
N PRO A 32 7.46 1.29 -13.44
CA PRO A 32 7.22 2.65 -12.99
C PRO A 32 7.51 3.67 -14.10
N THR A 33 6.83 4.82 -14.02
CA THR A 33 7.09 5.98 -14.87
C THR A 33 7.42 7.18 -13.98
N THR A 34 8.47 7.91 -14.29
CA THR A 34 8.86 9.12 -13.52
C THR A 34 7.68 10.09 -13.41
N GLY A 35 7.38 10.51 -12.19
CA GLY A 35 6.29 11.43 -11.89
C GLY A 35 4.93 10.76 -11.76
N GLN A 36 4.84 9.44 -11.94
CA GLN A 36 3.58 8.71 -11.82
C GLN A 36 3.07 8.72 -10.37
N TYR A 37 1.74 8.89 -10.24
CA TYR A 37 1.05 8.70 -8.96
C TYR A 37 0.37 7.35 -8.94
N ILE A 38 0.42 6.68 -7.79
CA ILE A 38 -0.31 5.44 -7.55
C ILE A 38 -1.01 5.51 -6.19
N SER A 39 -2.06 4.73 -6.05
CA SER A 39 -2.75 4.61 -4.76
C SER A 39 -3.19 3.17 -4.53
N VAL A 40 -3.21 2.76 -3.27
CA VAL A 40 -3.72 1.45 -2.86
C VAL A 40 -4.59 1.59 -1.63
N VAL A 41 -5.75 0.95 -1.67
CA VAL A 41 -6.61 0.77 -0.50
C VAL A 41 -6.36 -0.63 0.05
N CYS A 42 -5.95 -0.72 1.30
CA CYS A 42 -5.73 -1.98 2.00
C CYS A 42 -6.85 -2.19 2.99
N ILE A 43 -7.58 -3.28 2.86
CA ILE A 43 -8.80 -3.56 3.63
C ILE A 43 -8.54 -4.75 4.54
N GLN A 44 -8.75 -4.58 5.85
CA GLN A 44 -8.71 -5.71 6.77
C GLN A 44 -9.90 -6.61 6.54
N ASP A 45 -9.66 -7.93 6.53
CA ASP A 45 -10.75 -8.91 6.43
C ASP A 45 -11.55 -8.99 7.75
N GLY A 46 -12.46 -9.95 7.84
CA GLY A 46 -13.28 -10.15 9.03
C GLY A 46 -12.51 -10.63 10.26
N THR A 47 -11.28 -11.07 10.11
CA THR A 47 -10.38 -11.45 11.20
C THR A 47 -9.60 -10.25 11.73
N GLY A 48 -9.13 -9.39 10.84
CA GLY A 48 -8.28 -8.26 11.20
C GLY A 48 -6.88 -8.69 11.61
N SER A 49 -6.14 -7.80 12.27
CA SER A 49 -4.79 -8.01 12.81
C SER A 49 -3.73 -8.27 11.73
N ARG A 50 -3.99 -7.96 10.47
CA ARG A 50 -3.03 -8.11 9.37
C ARG A 50 -2.08 -6.93 9.35
N THR A 51 -0.80 -7.21 9.15
CA THR A 51 0.25 -6.19 9.11
C THR A 51 0.75 -5.99 7.68
N ILE A 52 1.32 -4.81 7.42
CA ILE A 52 1.88 -4.44 6.11
C ILE A 52 3.36 -4.12 6.29
N ALA A 53 4.20 -4.79 5.51
CA ALA A 53 5.61 -4.46 5.36
C ALA A 53 5.84 -3.89 3.96
N TRP A 54 6.84 -3.04 3.81
CA TRP A 54 7.11 -2.31 2.58
C TRP A 54 8.54 -2.53 2.11
N ASN A 55 8.70 -2.76 0.80
CA ASN A 55 10.03 -2.78 0.19
C ASN A 55 10.70 -1.41 0.36
N ALA A 56 12.03 -1.40 0.39
CA ALA A 56 12.82 -0.18 0.59
C ALA A 56 12.62 0.88 -0.51
N VAL A 57 12.03 0.54 -1.66
CA VAL A 57 11.71 1.54 -2.69
C VAL A 57 10.59 2.49 -2.26
N PHE A 58 9.80 2.12 -1.24
CA PHE A 58 8.79 3.02 -0.67
C PHE A 58 9.46 3.90 0.38
N GLU A 59 9.33 5.20 0.20
CA GLU A 59 9.89 6.19 1.10
C GLU A 59 8.78 6.99 1.76
N PHE A 60 8.81 7.05 3.10
CA PHE A 60 7.71 7.59 3.88
C PHE A 60 8.06 8.94 4.50
N THR A 61 7.04 9.76 4.69
CA THR A 61 7.17 11.07 5.33
C THR A 61 7.85 10.92 6.70
N GLY A 62 8.93 11.70 6.90
CA GLY A 62 9.70 11.62 8.14
C GLY A 62 10.49 10.33 8.31
N GLY A 63 10.58 9.50 7.27
CA GLY A 63 11.30 8.22 7.32
C GLY A 63 10.59 7.13 8.12
N THR A 64 9.33 7.33 8.48
CA THR A 64 8.57 6.37 9.29
C THR A 64 7.42 5.78 8.49
N ALA A 65 7.48 4.48 8.26
CA ALA A 65 6.39 3.75 7.60
C ALA A 65 5.12 3.80 8.47
N PRO A 66 3.94 3.85 7.84
CA PRO A 66 2.70 3.85 8.58
C PRO A 66 2.47 2.51 9.28
N THR A 67 1.82 2.54 10.44
CA THR A 67 1.31 1.34 11.07
C THR A 67 -0.10 1.09 10.53
N ALA A 68 -0.30 -0.05 9.88
CA ALA A 68 -1.61 -0.39 9.33
C ALA A 68 -2.66 -0.49 10.43
N THR A 69 -3.87 -0.03 10.13
CA THR A 69 -5.02 -0.25 11.01
C THR A 69 -5.35 -1.73 11.01
N THR A 70 -5.44 -2.34 12.19
CA THR A 70 -5.63 -3.79 12.33
C THR A 70 -7.05 -4.20 12.66
N THR A 71 -7.95 -3.26 12.88
CA THR A 71 -9.36 -3.53 13.18
C THR A 71 -10.05 -4.16 11.97
N ALA A 72 -10.74 -5.29 12.19
CA ALA A 72 -11.47 -5.98 11.13
C ALA A 72 -12.41 -5.02 10.38
N GLY A 73 -12.43 -5.15 9.07
CA GLY A 73 -13.29 -4.37 8.18
C GLY A 73 -12.89 -2.92 7.94
N LYS A 74 -11.83 -2.44 8.59
CA LYS A 74 -11.32 -1.08 8.37
C LYS A 74 -10.35 -1.06 7.20
N ALA A 75 -10.17 0.12 6.60
CA ALA A 75 -9.31 0.31 5.46
C ALA A 75 -8.30 1.42 5.69
N ASP A 76 -7.15 1.30 5.02
CA ASP A 76 -6.14 2.35 4.94
C ASP A 76 -5.91 2.68 3.48
N LEU A 77 -5.73 3.96 3.17
CA LEU A 77 -5.40 4.43 1.83
C LEU A 77 -4.01 5.02 1.82
N PHE A 78 -3.17 4.57 0.89
CA PHE A 78 -1.81 5.06 0.71
C PHE A 78 -1.62 5.57 -0.71
N THR A 79 -0.98 6.74 -0.85
CA THR A 79 -0.71 7.37 -2.14
C THR A 79 0.76 7.69 -2.27
N PHE A 80 1.34 7.39 -3.43
CA PHE A 80 2.77 7.57 -3.70
C PHE A 80 2.98 8.24 -5.05
N ARG A 81 4.12 8.94 -5.18
CA ARG A 81 4.62 9.45 -6.46
C ARG A 81 6.01 8.87 -6.72
N TYR A 82 6.25 8.42 -7.97
CA TYR A 82 7.57 7.89 -8.36
C TYR A 82 8.55 9.02 -8.64
N HIS A 83 9.64 9.05 -7.89
CA HIS A 83 10.68 10.06 -8.00
C HIS A 83 12.02 9.47 -7.62
N ASN A 84 13.03 9.65 -8.48
CA ASN A 84 14.41 9.23 -8.20
C ASN A 84 14.49 7.78 -7.75
N SER A 85 13.90 6.88 -8.54
CA SER A 85 13.90 5.42 -8.32
C SER A 85 13.20 4.97 -7.03
N HIS A 86 12.42 5.84 -6.40
CA HIS A 86 11.67 5.54 -5.18
C HIS A 86 10.20 5.95 -5.32
N TRP A 87 9.36 5.29 -4.55
CA TRP A 87 7.95 5.66 -4.41
C TRP A 87 7.80 6.50 -3.15
N ILE A 88 7.66 7.82 -3.36
CA ILE A 88 7.59 8.79 -2.28
C ILE A 88 6.16 8.90 -1.78
N GLU A 89 5.95 8.77 -0.48
CA GLU A 89 4.62 8.92 0.10
C GLU A 89 4.09 10.34 -0.10
N VAL A 90 2.91 10.43 -0.72
CA VAL A 90 2.17 11.68 -0.89
C VAL A 90 1.20 11.89 0.27
N GLY A 91 0.62 10.80 0.77
CA GLY A 91 -0.30 10.88 1.87
C GLY A 91 -0.75 9.51 2.37
N ARG A 92 -1.31 9.51 3.56
CA ARG A 92 -1.92 8.33 4.17
C ARG A 92 -3.23 8.72 4.83
N ASN A 93 -4.22 7.86 4.69
CA ASN A 93 -5.49 7.99 5.40
C ASN A 93 -5.78 6.66 6.08
N LEU A 94 -5.78 6.68 7.40
CA LEU A 94 -5.86 5.46 8.19
C LEU A 94 -7.22 5.33 8.88
N ASN A 95 -7.58 4.09 9.20
CA ASN A 95 -8.76 3.75 9.98
C ASN A 95 -10.06 4.21 9.31
N LEU A 96 -10.18 3.94 8.01
CA LEU A 96 -11.35 4.31 7.22
C LEU A 96 -12.46 3.27 7.41
N THR A 97 -13.69 3.75 7.56
CA THR A 97 -14.87 2.88 7.68
C THR A 97 -15.33 2.38 6.31
N ARG A 98 -15.08 3.16 5.26
CA ARG A 98 -15.42 2.77 3.89
C ARG A 98 -14.38 1.84 3.33
N ALA A 99 -14.73 0.60 3.27
CA ALA A 99 -13.86 -0.41 2.71
C ALA A 99 -14.35 -0.87 1.34
#